data_0cf912351f3dbafe822ee6117fcc0042
#
_entry.id   0cf912351f3dbafe822ee6117fcc0042
#
_cell.length_a   1.000
_cell.length_b   1.000
_cell.length_c   1.000
_cell.angle_alpha   90.00
_cell.angle_beta   90.00
_cell.angle_gamma   90.00
#
_symmetry.space_group_name_H-M   'P 1'
#
loop_
_entity.id
_entity.type
_entity.pdbx_description
1 polymer ?
#
loop_
_entity_poly.entity_id
_entity_poly.type
_entity_poly.pdbx_seq_one_letter_code
_entity_poly.pdbx_strand_id
1 'polypeptide(L)'
;MHKKLYALLTLFSLSTLWAEKPNIIYIICDDLGYGDIQCLNPEKGKIPTPHVDKLATQGMVFTDAHSGSSVCTPTRYGVLTGRYSWRTKLQSGVVQGFAPCLITKDRPTVSGFLKNEGYHTAIIGKWHLNFKYLDPESGEEYSKKKYK
;
A
#
# COMPACT_ATOMS: atom_id res chain seq x y z
N MET A 1 -11.65 29.26 65.56
CA MET A 1 -12.34 29.09 64.25
C MET A 1 -11.37 28.43 63.28
N HIS A 2 -11.49 27.12 63.12
CA HIS A 2 -10.61 26.35 62.17
C HIS A 2 -11.34 26.18 60.86
N LYS A 3 -10.86 26.83 59.81
CA LYS A 3 -11.33 26.61 58.45
C LYS A 3 -10.68 25.32 57.89
N LYS A 4 -11.46 24.26 57.77
CA LYS A 4 -11.00 23.03 57.10
C LYS A 4 -11.00 23.27 55.61
N LEU A 5 -9.80 23.31 55.01
CA LEU A 5 -9.55 23.39 53.56
C LEU A 5 -9.71 21.97 52.98
N TYR A 6 -10.81 21.68 52.30
CA TYR A 6 -10.99 20.44 51.59
C TYR A 6 -10.28 20.59 50.24
N ALA A 7 -9.10 19.95 50.11
CA ALA A 7 -8.44 19.77 48.83
C ALA A 7 -9.22 18.69 48.07
N LEU A 8 -9.98 19.09 47.06
CA LEU A 8 -10.64 18.21 46.13
C LEU A 8 -9.56 17.68 45.14
N LEU A 9 -9.01 16.51 45.43
CA LEU A 9 -8.17 15.78 44.51
C LEU A 9 -9.09 15.21 43.40
N THR A 10 -9.25 15.93 42.32
CA THR A 10 -9.77 15.38 41.08
C THR A 10 -8.72 14.43 40.49
N LEU A 11 -8.87 13.13 40.75
CA LEU A 11 -8.19 12.10 40.00
C LEU A 11 -8.66 12.20 38.53
N PHE A 12 -7.87 12.89 37.73
CA PHE A 12 -7.96 12.75 36.27
C PHE A 12 -7.46 11.34 35.95
N SER A 13 -8.38 10.39 35.89
CA SER A 13 -8.09 9.10 35.28
C SER A 13 -7.78 9.36 33.81
N LEU A 14 -6.49 9.45 33.48
CA LEU A 14 -6.04 9.28 32.11
C LEU A 14 -6.42 7.85 31.69
N SER A 15 -7.65 7.66 31.24
CA SER A 15 -7.97 6.54 30.39
C SER A 15 -7.13 6.73 29.16
N THR A 16 -6.01 6.00 29.08
CA THR A 16 -5.31 5.81 27.81
C THR A 16 -6.37 5.19 26.88
N LEU A 17 -6.96 6.02 26.04
CA LEU A 17 -7.77 5.60 24.92
C LEU A 17 -6.81 4.83 23.99
N TRP A 18 -6.65 3.54 24.26
CA TRP A 18 -6.04 2.63 23.31
C TRP A 18 -7.04 2.53 22.16
N ALA A 19 -6.89 3.42 21.18
CA ALA A 19 -7.63 3.30 19.95
C ALA A 19 -7.29 1.94 19.35
N GLU A 20 -8.33 1.13 19.17
CA GLU A 20 -8.18 -0.17 18.51
C GLU A 20 -7.53 0.06 17.13
N LYS A 21 -6.51 -0.72 16.80
CA LYS A 21 -5.81 -0.58 15.53
C LYS A 21 -6.77 -0.89 14.39
N PRO A 22 -7.04 0.04 13.47
CA PRO A 22 -7.99 -0.19 12.38
C PRO A 22 -7.46 -1.24 11.40
N ASN A 23 -8.35 -2.01 10.80
CA ASN A 23 -8.01 -2.82 9.63
C ASN A 23 -7.72 -1.90 8.44
N ILE A 24 -6.67 -2.22 7.69
CA ILE A 24 -6.23 -1.42 6.54
C ILE A 24 -6.36 -2.28 5.28
N ILE A 25 -7.22 -1.86 4.37
CA ILE A 25 -7.39 -2.50 3.06
C ILE A 25 -6.96 -1.50 1.99
N TYR A 26 -5.93 -1.85 1.22
CA TYR A 26 -5.44 -1.05 0.11
C TYR A 26 -5.75 -1.76 -1.21
N ILE A 27 -6.53 -1.13 -2.08
CA ILE A 27 -6.95 -1.70 -3.36
C ILE A 27 -6.31 -0.90 -4.49
N ILE A 28 -5.59 -1.59 -5.38
CA ILE A 28 -5.05 -1.03 -6.61
C ILE A 28 -5.76 -1.68 -7.79
N CYS A 29 -6.39 -0.86 -8.61
CA CYS A 29 -6.93 -1.30 -9.88
C CYS A 29 -5.87 -1.07 -10.96
N ASP A 30 -5.50 -2.13 -11.67
CA ASP A 30 -4.51 -2.08 -12.76
C ASP A 30 -5.18 -1.55 -14.03
N ASP A 31 -4.67 -0.46 -14.59
CA ASP A 31 -5.17 0.21 -15.78
C ASP A 31 -6.63 0.74 -15.70
N LEU A 32 -7.12 1.01 -14.49
CA LEU A 32 -8.42 1.69 -14.32
C LEU A 32 -8.23 3.21 -14.48
N GLY A 33 -8.90 3.79 -15.45
CA GLY A 33 -8.89 5.22 -15.67
C GLY A 33 -9.77 5.98 -14.67
N TYR A 34 -9.39 7.22 -14.37
CA TYR A 34 -10.20 8.12 -13.52
C TYR A 34 -11.64 8.23 -14.01
N GLY A 35 -11.82 8.33 -15.33
CA GLY A 35 -13.13 8.47 -15.97
C GLY A 35 -13.97 7.18 -16.03
N ASP A 36 -13.43 6.03 -15.60
CA ASP A 36 -14.15 4.76 -15.57
C ASP A 36 -14.98 4.58 -14.29
N ILE A 37 -14.74 5.41 -13.27
CA ILE A 37 -15.54 5.45 -12.05
C ILE A 37 -16.71 6.40 -12.24
N GLN A 38 -17.94 5.88 -12.09
CA GLN A 38 -19.15 6.63 -12.44
C GLN A 38 -19.32 7.91 -11.62
N CYS A 39 -19.09 7.91 -10.33
CA CYS A 39 -19.20 9.13 -9.50
C CYS A 39 -18.15 10.20 -9.83
N LEU A 40 -17.04 9.83 -10.50
CA LEU A 40 -16.01 10.76 -10.95
C LEU A 40 -16.25 11.28 -12.38
N ASN A 41 -17.12 10.61 -13.13
CA ASN A 41 -17.48 10.94 -14.51
C ASN A 41 -18.94 10.60 -14.82
N PRO A 42 -19.89 11.26 -14.15
CA PRO A 42 -21.31 10.91 -14.25
C PRO A 42 -21.93 11.07 -15.64
N GLU A 43 -21.36 11.96 -16.46
CA GLU A 43 -21.87 12.24 -17.80
C GLU A 43 -21.43 11.19 -18.84
N LYS A 44 -20.20 10.67 -18.72
CA LYS A 44 -19.56 9.81 -19.72
C LYS A 44 -19.21 8.42 -19.21
N GLY A 45 -19.28 8.19 -17.91
CA GLY A 45 -19.05 6.88 -17.30
C GLY A 45 -20.12 5.89 -17.77
N LYS A 46 -19.72 4.89 -18.58
CA LYS A 46 -20.64 3.91 -19.20
C LYS A 46 -20.89 2.69 -18.33
N ILE A 47 -19.97 2.40 -17.44
CA ILE A 47 -20.01 1.21 -16.58
C ILE A 47 -20.45 1.64 -15.19
N PRO A 48 -21.56 1.11 -14.64
CA PRO A 48 -21.96 1.39 -13.26
C PRO A 48 -20.91 0.89 -12.26
N THR A 49 -20.55 1.73 -11.30
CA THR A 49 -19.59 1.40 -10.24
C THR A 49 -20.19 1.58 -8.83
N PRO A 50 -21.37 0.96 -8.55
CA PRO A 50 -22.19 1.31 -7.38
C PRO A 50 -21.48 1.12 -6.03
N HIS A 51 -20.58 0.14 -5.93
CA HIS A 51 -19.85 -0.10 -4.69
C HIS A 51 -18.74 0.92 -4.46
N VAL A 52 -18.04 1.35 -5.51
CA VAL A 52 -17.02 2.41 -5.43
C VAL A 52 -17.69 3.75 -5.20
N ASP A 53 -18.80 4.01 -5.89
CA ASP A 53 -19.62 5.23 -5.69
C ASP A 53 -20.12 5.33 -4.25
N LYS A 54 -20.56 4.20 -3.67
CA LYS A 54 -20.95 4.17 -2.25
C LYS A 54 -19.78 4.49 -1.33
N LEU A 55 -18.58 3.95 -1.59
CA LEU A 55 -17.38 4.30 -0.81
C LEU A 55 -17.07 5.79 -0.92
N ALA A 56 -17.20 6.38 -2.10
CA ALA A 56 -17.00 7.81 -2.32
C ALA A 56 -17.95 8.68 -1.49
N THR A 57 -19.20 8.25 -1.30
CA THR A 57 -20.17 8.97 -0.46
C THR A 57 -19.94 8.81 1.05
N GLN A 58 -19.24 7.77 1.45
CA GLN A 58 -18.97 7.45 2.86
C GLN A 58 -17.57 7.87 3.32
N GLY A 59 -16.73 8.26 2.38
CA GLY A 59 -15.32 8.57 2.63
C GLY A 59 -14.90 9.91 2.02
N MET A 60 -13.66 9.93 1.55
CA MET A 60 -13.05 11.10 0.94
C MET A 60 -12.62 10.77 -0.49
N VAL A 61 -12.92 11.65 -1.42
CA VAL A 61 -12.46 11.58 -2.81
C VAL A 61 -11.32 12.57 -3.01
N PHE A 62 -10.18 12.07 -3.45
CA PHE A 62 -9.03 12.90 -3.81
C PHE A 62 -9.10 13.21 -5.31
N THR A 63 -9.40 14.45 -5.65
CA THR A 63 -9.58 14.88 -7.04
C THR A 63 -8.27 15.20 -7.77
N ASP A 64 -7.18 15.32 -7.04
CA ASP A 64 -5.84 15.64 -7.55
C ASP A 64 -4.78 14.68 -6.94
N ALA A 65 -5.06 13.39 -6.96
CA ALA A 65 -4.13 12.36 -6.53
C ALA A 65 -3.39 11.76 -7.73
N HIS A 66 -2.06 11.70 -7.62
CA HIS A 66 -1.20 11.22 -8.69
C HIS A 66 -0.49 9.92 -8.32
N SER A 67 -0.52 8.97 -9.25
CA SER A 67 0.36 7.81 -9.19
C SER A 67 1.82 8.22 -9.44
N GLY A 68 2.76 7.54 -8.81
CA GLY A 68 4.18 7.76 -9.04
C GLY A 68 4.66 7.37 -10.45
N SER A 69 3.82 6.69 -11.22
CA SER A 69 4.05 6.31 -12.61
C SER A 69 2.76 5.92 -13.28
N SER A 70 2.74 5.93 -14.61
CA SER A 70 1.62 5.47 -15.45
C SER A 70 1.65 3.97 -15.73
N VAL A 71 2.61 3.21 -15.23
CA VAL A 71 2.74 1.77 -15.47
C VAL A 71 2.93 0.98 -14.17
N CYS A 72 2.69 -0.32 -14.25
CA CYS A 72 2.48 -1.22 -13.11
C CYS A 72 3.67 -1.34 -12.15
N THR A 73 4.85 -1.78 -12.59
CA THR A 73 5.99 -2.00 -11.69
C THR A 73 6.40 -0.75 -10.91
N PRO A 74 6.62 0.43 -11.53
CA PRO A 74 7.01 1.63 -10.80
C PRO A 74 5.96 2.07 -9.78
N THR A 75 4.68 2.02 -10.15
CA THR A 75 3.57 2.35 -9.25
C THR A 75 3.54 1.43 -8.04
N ARG A 76 3.61 0.11 -8.26
CA ARG A 76 3.58 -0.91 -7.19
C ARG A 76 4.79 -0.78 -6.27
N TYR A 77 5.97 -0.51 -6.83
CA TYR A 77 7.16 -0.21 -6.05
C TYR A 77 6.97 1.01 -5.16
N GLY A 78 6.45 2.10 -5.74
CA GLY A 78 6.20 3.36 -5.02
C GLY A 78 5.23 3.19 -3.86
N VAL A 79 4.10 2.51 -4.10
CA VAL A 79 3.08 2.22 -3.07
C VAL A 79 3.66 1.43 -1.90
N LEU A 80 4.47 0.42 -2.19
CA LEU A 80 5.00 -0.45 -1.13
C LEU A 80 6.18 0.16 -0.38
N THR A 81 6.96 1.03 -1.00
CA THR A 81 8.23 1.51 -0.43
C THR A 81 8.28 3.00 -0.14
N GLY A 82 7.26 3.77 -0.55
CA GLY A 82 7.27 5.23 -0.47
C GLY A 82 8.36 5.91 -1.31
N ARG A 83 8.89 5.21 -2.33
CA ARG A 83 10.05 5.67 -3.10
C ARG A 83 9.81 5.48 -4.59
N TYR A 84 10.23 6.44 -5.40
CA TYR A 84 10.18 6.30 -6.85
C TYR A 84 11.09 5.18 -7.36
N SER A 85 10.60 4.40 -8.31
CA SER A 85 11.33 3.26 -8.89
C SER A 85 12.61 3.65 -9.65
N TRP A 86 12.61 4.82 -10.30
CA TRP A 86 13.79 5.33 -11.01
C TRP A 86 15.01 5.58 -10.10
N ARG A 87 14.81 5.59 -8.78
CA ARG A 87 15.90 5.61 -7.80
C ARG A 87 16.49 4.21 -7.53
N THR A 88 16.06 3.21 -8.26
CA THR A 88 16.57 1.83 -8.22
C THR A 88 17.30 1.50 -9.53
N LYS A 89 17.53 0.21 -9.78
CA LYS A 89 18.06 -0.27 -11.06
C LYS A 89 17.05 -0.12 -12.21
N LEU A 90 15.76 0.03 -11.92
CA LEU A 90 14.70 0.23 -12.91
C LEU A 90 14.55 1.71 -13.23
N GLN A 91 15.32 2.18 -14.23
CA GLN A 91 15.31 3.58 -14.65
C GLN A 91 14.07 3.92 -15.51
N SER A 92 13.50 2.92 -16.21
CA SER A 92 12.31 3.05 -17.06
C SER A 92 11.62 1.71 -17.23
N GLY A 93 10.36 1.74 -17.68
CA GLY A 93 9.58 0.55 -17.98
C GLY A 93 9.21 -0.29 -16.75
N VAL A 94 9.15 -1.60 -16.95
CA VAL A 94 8.71 -2.59 -15.94
C VAL A 94 9.71 -3.72 -15.83
N VAL A 95 9.71 -4.44 -14.72
CA VAL A 95 10.52 -5.65 -14.59
C VAL A 95 9.96 -6.76 -15.48
N GLN A 96 10.87 -7.52 -16.10
CA GLN A 96 10.55 -8.55 -17.10
C GLN A 96 10.98 -9.94 -16.61
N GLY A 97 10.17 -10.95 -16.91
CA GLY A 97 10.50 -12.36 -16.74
C GLY A 97 11.17 -12.68 -15.40
N PHE A 98 12.33 -13.32 -15.45
CA PHE A 98 13.13 -13.71 -14.28
C PHE A 98 14.15 -12.64 -13.86
N ALA A 99 13.87 -11.35 -14.11
CA ALA A 99 14.71 -10.30 -13.55
C ALA A 99 14.72 -10.38 -12.01
N PRO A 100 15.81 -9.95 -11.36
CA PRO A 100 15.86 -9.94 -9.90
C PRO A 100 14.73 -9.12 -9.28
N CYS A 101 14.35 -9.48 -8.06
CA CYS A 101 13.38 -8.70 -7.29
C CYS A 101 13.83 -7.22 -7.20
N LEU A 102 12.89 -6.33 -7.48
CA LEU A 102 13.18 -4.89 -7.47
C LEU A 102 13.31 -4.35 -6.05
N ILE A 103 12.57 -4.92 -5.11
CA ILE A 103 12.66 -4.58 -3.69
C ILE A 103 13.84 -5.35 -3.10
N THR A 104 14.89 -4.62 -2.71
CA THR A 104 16.06 -5.19 -2.05
C THR A 104 15.73 -5.59 -0.61
N LYS A 105 16.49 -6.53 -0.05
CA LYS A 105 16.22 -7.10 1.28
C LYS A 105 16.24 -6.05 2.41
N ASP A 106 17.03 -5.01 2.23
CA ASP A 106 17.21 -3.89 3.16
C ASP A 106 16.18 -2.77 2.97
N ARG A 107 15.33 -2.87 1.93
CA ARG A 107 14.33 -1.84 1.63
C ARG A 107 13.08 -2.06 2.49
N PRO A 108 12.77 -1.13 3.42
CA PRO A 108 11.54 -1.20 4.17
C PRO A 108 10.33 -1.06 3.26
N THR A 109 9.27 -1.80 3.59
CA THR A 109 7.97 -1.74 2.93
C THR A 109 6.89 -1.38 3.93
N VAL A 110 5.79 -0.81 3.44
CA VAL A 110 4.64 -0.50 4.29
C VAL A 110 4.10 -1.75 5.01
N SER A 111 4.07 -2.89 4.32
CA SER A 111 3.67 -4.17 4.93
C SER A 111 4.64 -4.64 6.00
N GLY A 112 5.94 -4.49 5.78
CA GLY A 112 6.97 -4.79 6.79
C GLY A 112 6.85 -3.90 8.03
N PHE A 113 6.64 -2.61 7.81
CA PHE A 113 6.38 -1.66 8.89
C PHE A 113 5.15 -2.04 9.71
N LEU A 114 4.01 -2.27 9.04
CA LEU A 114 2.77 -2.66 9.70
C LEU A 114 2.90 -4.00 10.45
N LYS A 115 3.65 -4.96 9.89
CA LYS A 115 3.94 -6.22 10.58
C LYS A 115 4.70 -5.99 11.89
N ASN A 116 5.66 -5.09 11.91
CA ASN A 116 6.40 -4.72 13.14
C ASN A 116 5.49 -4.06 14.18
N GLU A 117 4.44 -3.39 13.72
CA GLU A 117 3.39 -2.82 14.58
C GLU A 117 2.32 -3.85 15.00
N GLY A 118 2.52 -5.14 14.71
CA GLY A 118 1.64 -6.23 15.13
C GLY A 118 0.46 -6.50 14.20
N TYR A 119 0.44 -5.94 12.99
CA TYR A 119 -0.58 -6.28 11.98
C TYR A 119 -0.27 -7.62 11.30
N HIS A 120 -1.30 -8.37 10.98
CA HIS A 120 -1.22 -9.41 9.98
C HIS A 120 -1.27 -8.77 8.60
N THR A 121 -0.30 -9.09 7.74
CA THR A 121 -0.20 -8.50 6.41
C THR A 121 -0.31 -9.57 5.33
N ALA A 122 -1.06 -9.27 4.28
CA ALA A 122 -1.21 -10.12 3.10
C ALA A 122 -1.22 -9.29 1.82
N ILE A 123 -0.89 -9.92 0.71
CA ILE A 123 -1.07 -9.37 -0.64
C ILE A 123 -1.75 -10.40 -1.50
N ILE A 124 -2.74 -9.97 -2.27
CA ILE A 124 -3.52 -10.82 -3.16
C ILE A 124 -3.57 -10.13 -4.52
N GLY A 125 -3.27 -10.87 -5.59
CA GLY A 125 -3.31 -10.39 -6.97
C GLY A 125 -1.94 -10.13 -7.57
N LYS A 126 -1.88 -9.17 -8.53
CA LYS A 126 -0.68 -8.91 -9.31
C LYS A 126 0.42 -8.26 -8.47
N TRP A 127 1.59 -8.93 -8.40
CA TRP A 127 2.79 -8.45 -7.73
C TRP A 127 3.66 -7.56 -8.61
N HIS A 128 4.16 -8.08 -9.71
CA HIS A 128 4.97 -7.43 -10.76
C HIS A 128 6.21 -6.65 -10.26
N LEU A 129 6.82 -7.13 -9.20
CA LEU A 129 8.09 -6.62 -8.65
C LEU A 129 9.17 -7.71 -8.64
N ASN A 130 8.84 -8.85 -9.22
CA ASN A 130 9.58 -10.11 -9.23
C ASN A 130 9.89 -10.66 -7.84
N PHE A 131 10.41 -11.86 -7.84
CA PHE A 131 10.82 -12.59 -6.65
C PHE A 131 12.28 -13.02 -6.80
N LYS A 132 12.83 -13.50 -5.72
CA LYS A 132 14.04 -14.30 -5.79
C LYS A 132 13.62 -15.73 -6.16
N TYR A 133 13.77 -16.06 -7.43
CA TYR A 133 13.47 -17.41 -7.91
C TYR A 133 14.68 -18.29 -7.62
N LEU A 134 14.47 -19.39 -6.93
CA LEU A 134 15.49 -20.38 -6.64
C LEU A 134 15.18 -21.65 -7.42
N ASP A 135 16.23 -22.26 -7.95
CA ASP A 135 16.17 -23.60 -8.52
C ASP A 135 15.87 -24.60 -7.38
N PRO A 136 14.81 -25.42 -7.48
CA PRO A 136 14.42 -26.30 -6.39
C PRO A 136 15.45 -27.42 -6.10
N GLU A 137 16.30 -27.78 -7.06
CA GLU A 137 17.30 -28.84 -6.91
C GLU A 137 18.63 -28.30 -6.40
N SER A 138 19.11 -27.18 -6.99
CA SER A 138 20.42 -26.62 -6.63
C SER A 138 20.33 -25.53 -5.55
N GLY A 139 19.16 -24.92 -5.33
CA GLY A 139 18.99 -23.77 -4.45
C GLY A 139 19.61 -22.47 -5.00
N GLU A 140 20.16 -22.49 -6.21
CA GLU A 140 20.74 -21.34 -6.84
C GLU A 140 19.68 -20.40 -7.41
N GLU A 141 20.00 -19.11 -7.48
CA GLU A 141 19.09 -18.12 -8.06
C GLU A 141 18.98 -18.30 -9.58
N TYR A 142 17.74 -18.37 -10.09
CA TYR A 142 17.48 -18.41 -11.52
C TYR A 142 18.05 -17.17 -12.19
N SER A 143 18.91 -17.37 -13.19
CA SER A 143 19.43 -16.31 -14.04
C SER A 143 19.06 -16.55 -15.49
N LYS A 144 18.88 -15.49 -16.27
CA LYS A 144 18.58 -15.57 -17.72
C LYS A 144 19.60 -16.40 -18.52
N LYS A 145 20.83 -16.58 -18.02
CA LYS A 145 21.87 -17.32 -18.69
C LYS A 145 21.69 -18.84 -18.67
N LYS A 146 20.91 -19.37 -17.72
CA LYS A 146 20.73 -20.82 -17.55
C LYS A 146 19.61 -21.40 -18.42
N TYR A 147 18.77 -20.54 -19.02
CA TYR A 147 17.54 -20.94 -19.75
C TYR A 147 17.42 -20.32 -21.15
N LYS A 148 18.55 -20.16 -21.84
CA LYS A 148 18.58 -19.87 -23.27
C LYS A 148 18.62 -21.16 -24.09
#